data_4e7db13d8d463289ac5970b3609a3894
#
_entry.id   4e7db13d8d463289ac5970b3609a3894
#
_cell.length_a   1.000
_cell.length_b   1.000
_cell.length_c   1.000
_cell.angle_alpha   90.00
_cell.angle_beta   90.00
_cell.angle_gamma   90.00
#
_symmetry.space_group_name_H-M   'P 1'
#
loop_
_entity.id
_entity.type
_entity.pdbx_description
1 polymer ?
#
loop_
_entity_poly.entity_id
_entity_poly.type
_entity_poly.pdbx_seq_one_letter_code
_entity_poly.pdbx_strand_id
1 'polypeptide(L)'
;QEGAGKLQEICALVLQNLALSDVGKGPLRSHPSTMEALRAVASAEGGMTEKARQYASGALFELDEVARQKAKEAAAAAKAAAQTDDGEALEHVMLSYNWNHQDVIKRINTSLKGRGYAVWIDIEKMQGSTVEAMADAVEDAAVVCYGISSAYKESVNCRMEAQYAFQQQTDMVPLMLEEGYRANGWLGM
;
A
#
# COMPACT_ATOMS: atom_id res chain seq x y z
N GLN A 1 -3.09 -13.16 -25.69
CA GLN A 1 -2.12 -13.05 -24.55
C GLN A 1 -2.52 -11.94 -23.57
N GLU A 2 -3.05 -10.81 -24.05
CA GLU A 2 -3.42 -9.65 -23.23
C GLU A 2 -4.56 -9.97 -22.22
N GLY A 3 -5.55 -10.74 -22.63
CA GLY A 3 -6.64 -11.17 -21.75
C GLY A 3 -6.22 -12.10 -20.60
N ALA A 4 -5.22 -12.96 -20.82
CA ALA A 4 -4.72 -13.87 -19.81
C ALA A 4 -3.96 -13.11 -18.69
N GLY A 5 -3.15 -12.11 -19.07
CA GLY A 5 -2.43 -11.27 -18.10
C GLY A 5 -3.39 -10.49 -17.19
N LYS A 6 -4.45 -9.92 -17.77
CA LYS A 6 -5.46 -9.19 -17.00
C LYS A 6 -6.24 -10.08 -16.04
N LEU A 7 -6.55 -11.31 -16.45
CA LEU A 7 -7.19 -12.29 -15.56
C LEU A 7 -6.29 -12.65 -14.38
N GLN A 8 -5.00 -12.85 -14.63
CA GLN A 8 -4.01 -13.14 -13.58
C GLN A 8 -3.88 -11.98 -12.57
N GLU A 9 -3.87 -10.74 -13.05
CA GLU A 9 -3.89 -9.55 -12.18
C GLU A 9 -5.12 -9.54 -11.27
N ILE A 10 -6.31 -9.75 -11.84
CA ILE A 10 -7.57 -9.76 -11.09
C ILE A 10 -7.56 -10.88 -10.04
N CYS A 11 -7.16 -12.08 -10.42
CA CYS A 11 -7.08 -13.21 -9.48
C CYS A 11 -6.11 -12.93 -8.33
N ALA A 12 -4.92 -12.40 -8.63
CA ALA A 12 -3.93 -12.08 -7.62
C ALA A 12 -4.42 -10.95 -6.68
N LEU A 13 -5.08 -9.92 -7.23
CA LEU A 13 -5.69 -8.84 -6.45
C LEU A 13 -6.79 -9.36 -5.52
N VAL A 14 -7.68 -10.23 -6.00
CA VAL A 14 -8.72 -10.84 -5.16
C VAL A 14 -8.12 -11.64 -4.02
N LEU A 15 -7.08 -12.44 -4.29
CA LEU A 15 -6.39 -13.21 -3.26
C LEU A 15 -5.68 -12.31 -2.25
N GLN A 16 -5.10 -11.20 -2.69
CA GLN A 16 -4.51 -10.21 -1.78
C GLN A 16 -5.58 -9.58 -0.88
N ASN A 17 -6.70 -9.15 -1.44
CA ASN A 17 -7.79 -8.57 -0.65
C ASN A 17 -8.37 -9.56 0.36
N LEU A 18 -8.47 -10.85 0.02
CA LEU A 18 -8.86 -11.90 0.96
C LEU A 18 -7.81 -12.12 2.04
N ALA A 19 -6.52 -12.02 1.70
CA ALA A 19 -5.42 -12.15 2.65
C ALA A 19 -5.33 -10.99 3.65
N LEU A 20 -5.85 -9.80 3.31
CA LEU A 20 -6.00 -8.67 4.24
C LEU A 20 -7.09 -8.91 5.29
N SER A 21 -8.08 -9.75 5.00
CA SER A 21 -9.19 -10.05 5.90
C SER A 21 -8.85 -11.20 6.85
N ASP A 22 -9.10 -11.03 8.14
CA ASP A 22 -8.91 -12.11 9.13
C ASP A 22 -9.77 -13.34 8.82
N VAL A 23 -10.94 -13.15 8.24
CA VAL A 23 -11.80 -14.25 7.80
C VAL A 23 -11.22 -14.98 6.60
N GLY A 24 -10.53 -14.28 5.71
CA GLY A 24 -9.92 -14.85 4.49
C GLY A 24 -8.58 -15.55 4.73
N LYS A 25 -7.80 -15.11 5.71
CA LYS A 25 -6.45 -15.65 6.00
C LYS A 25 -6.45 -17.15 6.28
N GLY A 26 -7.35 -17.60 7.15
CA GLY A 26 -7.44 -19.01 7.54
C GLY A 26 -7.68 -19.95 6.36
N PRO A 27 -8.75 -19.77 5.58
CA PRO A 27 -9.03 -20.55 4.37
C PRO A 27 -7.90 -20.53 3.34
N LEU A 28 -7.26 -19.37 3.10
CA LEU A 28 -6.15 -19.28 2.14
C LEU A 28 -4.93 -20.06 2.60
N ARG A 29 -4.56 -19.99 3.87
CA ARG A 29 -3.44 -20.74 4.45
C ARG A 29 -3.66 -22.26 4.43
N SER A 30 -4.90 -22.69 4.68
CA SER A 30 -5.25 -24.11 4.71
C SER A 30 -5.36 -24.74 3.31
N HIS A 31 -5.23 -23.97 2.23
CA HIS A 31 -5.34 -24.44 0.86
C HIS A 31 -3.96 -24.49 0.16
N PRO A 32 -3.27 -25.65 0.15
CA PRO A 32 -1.88 -25.75 -0.32
C PRO A 32 -1.69 -25.28 -1.75
N SER A 33 -2.63 -25.60 -2.66
CA SER A 33 -2.54 -25.20 -4.06
C SER A 33 -2.68 -23.68 -4.27
N THR A 34 -3.40 -22.98 -3.41
CA THR A 34 -3.48 -21.50 -3.46
C THR A 34 -2.14 -20.89 -3.04
N MET A 35 -1.53 -21.38 -1.99
CA MET A 35 -0.21 -20.92 -1.53
C MET A 35 0.89 -21.20 -2.57
N GLU A 36 0.83 -22.36 -3.23
CA GLU A 36 1.76 -22.72 -4.30
C GLU A 36 1.56 -21.81 -5.53
N ALA A 37 0.33 -21.58 -5.94
CA ALA A 37 0.00 -20.68 -7.04
C ALA A 37 0.46 -19.24 -6.77
N LEU A 38 0.25 -18.71 -5.56
CA LEU A 38 0.73 -17.38 -5.17
C LEU A 38 2.26 -17.30 -5.25
N ARG A 39 2.99 -18.32 -4.76
CA ARG A 39 4.45 -18.37 -4.86
C ARG A 39 4.92 -18.42 -6.31
N ALA A 40 4.27 -19.22 -7.14
CA ALA A 40 4.60 -19.34 -8.57
C ALA A 40 4.40 -18.00 -9.30
N VAL A 41 3.31 -17.29 -9.02
CA VAL A 41 3.05 -15.96 -9.61
C VAL A 41 4.05 -14.93 -9.10
N ALA A 42 4.34 -14.90 -7.80
CA ALA A 42 5.26 -13.93 -7.20
C ALA A 42 6.70 -14.08 -7.70
N SER A 43 7.14 -15.32 -7.98
CA SER A 43 8.51 -15.64 -8.44
C SER A 43 8.65 -15.71 -9.96
N ALA A 44 7.60 -15.52 -10.75
CA ALA A 44 7.63 -15.66 -12.20
C ALA A 44 8.49 -14.55 -12.86
N GLU A 45 9.57 -14.94 -13.54
CA GLU A 45 10.44 -13.99 -14.28
C GLU A 45 9.90 -13.63 -15.67
N GLY A 46 8.86 -14.33 -16.15
CA GLY A 46 8.25 -14.08 -17.47
C GLY A 46 6.82 -14.61 -17.54
N GLY A 47 6.02 -14.06 -18.46
CA GLY A 47 4.64 -14.47 -18.69
C GLY A 47 3.60 -13.97 -17.69
N MET A 48 4.03 -13.31 -16.60
CA MET A 48 3.17 -12.64 -15.63
C MET A 48 3.38 -11.13 -15.70
N THR A 49 2.31 -10.36 -15.45
CA THR A 49 2.43 -8.91 -15.35
C THR A 49 3.10 -8.53 -14.02
N GLU A 50 3.76 -7.38 -14.00
CA GLU A 50 4.37 -6.83 -12.78
C GLU A 50 3.32 -6.70 -11.65
N LYS A 51 2.11 -6.24 -11.99
CA LYS A 51 1.01 -6.11 -11.02
C LYS A 51 0.57 -7.45 -10.44
N ALA A 52 0.47 -8.51 -11.26
CA ALA A 52 0.13 -9.84 -10.77
C ALA A 52 1.17 -10.34 -9.76
N ARG A 53 2.46 -10.12 -10.04
CA ARG A 53 3.56 -10.46 -9.11
C ARG A 53 3.47 -9.69 -7.81
N GLN A 54 3.22 -8.39 -7.89
CA GLN A 54 3.09 -7.53 -6.72
C GLN A 54 1.91 -7.93 -5.82
N TYR A 55 0.74 -8.17 -6.41
CA TYR A 55 -0.44 -8.63 -5.66
C TYR A 55 -0.20 -10.00 -5.02
N ALA A 56 0.43 -10.92 -5.73
CA ALA A 56 0.76 -12.24 -5.19
C ALA A 56 1.77 -12.15 -4.03
N SER A 57 2.78 -11.30 -4.15
CA SER A 57 3.76 -11.04 -3.10
C SER A 57 3.12 -10.42 -1.86
N GLY A 58 2.23 -9.44 -2.06
CA GLY A 58 1.45 -8.83 -0.97
C GLY A 58 0.57 -9.85 -0.25
N ALA A 59 -0.13 -10.71 -1.00
CA ALA A 59 -0.94 -11.79 -0.41
C ALA A 59 -0.08 -12.75 0.42
N LEU A 60 1.05 -13.19 -0.10
CA LEU A 60 1.97 -14.09 0.61
C LEU A 60 2.49 -13.48 1.91
N PHE A 61 2.81 -12.19 1.88
CA PHE A 61 3.26 -11.50 3.08
C PHE A 61 2.16 -11.46 4.15
N GLU A 62 0.92 -11.11 3.78
CA GLU A 62 -0.20 -11.09 4.72
C GLU A 62 -0.51 -12.49 5.31
N LEU A 63 -0.17 -13.53 4.58
CA LEU A 63 -0.33 -14.92 5.01
C LEU A 63 0.86 -15.43 5.85
N ASP A 64 2.00 -14.75 5.85
CA ASP A 64 3.19 -15.10 6.63
C ASP A 64 3.23 -14.32 7.97
N GLU A 65 2.82 -14.99 9.05
CA GLU A 65 2.79 -14.38 10.38
C GLU A 65 4.18 -13.99 10.90
N VAL A 66 5.20 -14.75 10.56
CA VAL A 66 6.57 -14.47 11.02
C VAL A 66 7.11 -13.22 10.32
N ALA A 67 6.90 -13.12 9.01
CA ALA A 67 7.30 -11.95 8.24
C ALA A 67 6.55 -10.70 8.70
N ARG A 68 5.25 -10.81 8.96
CA ARG A 68 4.43 -9.70 9.49
C ARG A 68 4.90 -9.25 10.87
N GLN A 69 5.14 -10.17 11.78
CA GLN A 69 5.60 -9.84 13.12
C GLN A 69 6.98 -9.15 13.09
N LYS A 70 7.90 -9.66 12.27
CA LYS A 70 9.22 -9.05 12.08
C LYS A 70 9.12 -7.63 11.47
N ALA A 71 8.20 -7.43 10.51
CA ALA A 71 7.96 -6.11 9.92
C ALA A 71 7.38 -5.13 10.95
N LYS A 72 6.45 -5.59 11.80
CA LYS A 72 5.87 -4.80 12.89
C LYS A 72 6.94 -4.39 13.92
N GLU A 73 7.79 -5.31 14.32
CA GLU A 73 8.91 -5.03 15.22
C GLU A 73 9.91 -4.04 14.61
N ALA A 74 10.24 -4.20 13.33
CA ALA A 74 11.11 -3.26 12.60
C ALA A 74 10.50 -1.86 12.46
N ALA A 75 9.18 -1.78 12.21
CA ALA A 75 8.46 -0.51 12.16
C ALA A 75 8.44 0.18 13.53
N ALA A 76 8.17 -0.56 14.60
CA ALA A 76 8.20 -0.04 15.97
C ALA A 76 9.60 0.44 16.37
N ALA A 77 10.65 -0.29 15.98
CA ALA A 77 12.03 0.12 16.21
C ALA A 77 12.40 1.39 15.42
N ALA A 78 11.94 1.49 14.17
CA ALA A 78 12.13 2.68 13.34
C ALA A 78 11.38 3.89 13.91
N LYS A 79 10.15 3.70 14.43
CA LYS A 79 9.36 4.74 15.10
C LYS A 79 10.07 5.21 16.38
N ALA A 80 10.59 4.29 17.18
CA ALA A 80 11.35 4.63 18.40
C ALA A 80 12.66 5.37 18.07
N ALA A 81 13.34 5.05 16.98
CA ALA A 81 14.55 5.71 16.52
C ALA A 81 14.28 7.10 15.89
N ALA A 82 13.06 7.35 15.43
CA ALA A 82 12.63 8.62 14.83
C ALA A 82 12.06 9.61 15.86
N GLN A 83 11.98 9.24 17.15
CA GLN A 83 11.58 10.15 18.20
C GLN A 83 12.73 11.11 18.52
N THR A 84 12.42 12.41 18.61
CA THR A 84 13.36 13.42 19.12
C THR A 84 13.57 13.26 20.61
N ASP A 85 14.65 13.85 21.15
CA ASP A 85 15.01 13.82 22.58
C ASP A 85 13.88 14.37 23.49
N ASP A 86 12.92 15.10 22.93
CA ASP A 86 11.72 15.64 23.60
C ASP A 86 10.49 14.69 23.52
N GLY A 87 10.62 13.50 22.95
CA GLY A 87 9.55 12.48 22.89
C GLY A 87 8.45 12.74 21.86
N GLU A 88 8.55 13.79 21.04
CA GLU A 88 7.64 14.02 19.93
C GLU A 88 7.99 13.11 18.74
N ALA A 89 7.01 12.40 18.23
CA ALA A 89 7.15 11.64 17.00
C ALA A 89 7.42 12.61 15.82
N LEU A 90 8.44 12.34 15.02
CA LEU A 90 8.69 13.11 13.80
C LEU A 90 7.52 12.90 12.84
N GLU A 91 6.68 13.92 12.73
CA GLU A 91 5.60 13.96 11.74
C GLU A 91 6.17 13.83 10.32
N HIS A 92 5.48 13.11 9.46
CA HIS A 92 5.91 12.91 8.09
C HIS A 92 4.83 13.26 7.06
N VAL A 93 5.22 13.43 5.82
CA VAL A 93 4.31 13.50 4.67
C VAL A 93 4.02 12.08 4.20
N MET A 94 2.77 11.63 4.27
CA MET A 94 2.37 10.35 3.72
C MET A 94 1.95 10.49 2.25
N LEU A 95 2.46 9.63 1.37
CA LEU A 95 2.06 9.56 -0.03
C LEU A 95 1.18 8.35 -0.27
N SER A 96 -0.15 8.55 -0.33
CA SER A 96 -1.15 7.53 -0.68
C SER A 96 -1.46 7.57 -2.18
N TYR A 97 -1.26 6.48 -2.89
CA TYR A 97 -1.42 6.44 -4.33
C TYR A 97 -1.71 5.04 -4.87
N ASN A 98 -2.30 4.97 -6.07
CA ASN A 98 -2.38 3.72 -6.80
C ASN A 98 -1.08 3.47 -7.59
N TRP A 99 -0.59 2.25 -7.57
CA TRP A 99 0.69 1.85 -8.19
C TRP A 99 0.81 2.14 -9.69
N ASN A 100 -0.31 2.39 -10.37
CA ASN A 100 -0.28 2.86 -11.77
C ASN A 100 0.47 4.20 -11.94
N HIS A 101 0.59 4.97 -10.87
CA HIS A 101 1.25 6.28 -10.85
C HIS A 101 2.56 6.29 -10.07
N GLN A 102 3.16 5.11 -9.84
CA GLN A 102 4.35 4.94 -9.01
C GLN A 102 5.53 5.84 -9.47
N ASP A 103 5.75 5.98 -10.78
CA ASP A 103 6.87 6.76 -11.30
C ASP A 103 6.77 8.25 -10.96
N VAL A 104 5.57 8.82 -11.05
CA VAL A 104 5.32 10.21 -10.66
C VAL A 104 5.51 10.38 -9.16
N ILE A 105 4.98 9.46 -8.37
CA ILE A 105 5.09 9.49 -6.92
C ILE A 105 6.55 9.33 -6.44
N LYS A 106 7.35 8.48 -7.07
CA LYS A 106 8.80 8.40 -6.80
C LYS A 106 9.51 9.74 -7.01
N ARG A 107 9.14 10.48 -8.05
CA ARG A 107 9.71 11.82 -8.32
C ARG A 107 9.28 12.83 -7.24
N ILE A 108 8.01 12.78 -6.81
CA ILE A 108 7.50 13.62 -5.72
C ILE A 108 8.23 13.28 -4.43
N ASN A 109 8.36 12.01 -4.08
CA ASN A 109 9.10 11.53 -2.90
C ASN A 109 10.54 12.07 -2.90
N THR A 110 11.26 11.91 -4.03
CA THR A 110 12.63 12.42 -4.15
C THR A 110 12.71 13.94 -3.97
N SER A 111 11.73 14.68 -4.53
CA SER A 111 11.68 16.13 -4.40
C SER A 111 11.39 16.58 -2.96
N LEU A 112 10.48 15.92 -2.26
CA LEU A 112 10.16 16.22 -0.86
C LEU A 112 11.34 15.88 0.07
N LYS A 113 11.95 14.70 -0.08
CA LYS A 113 13.16 14.30 0.68
C LYS A 113 14.33 15.26 0.43
N GLY A 114 14.51 15.70 -0.80
CA GLY A 114 15.54 16.70 -1.16
C GLY A 114 15.33 18.08 -0.54
N ARG A 115 14.12 18.38 -0.06
CA ARG A 115 13.76 19.60 0.68
C ARG A 115 13.77 19.42 2.19
N GLY A 116 14.17 18.24 2.68
CA GLY A 116 14.29 17.93 4.11
C GLY A 116 13.00 17.41 4.77
N TYR A 117 11.94 17.12 4.01
CA TYR A 117 10.75 16.50 4.58
C TYR A 117 10.98 15.01 4.86
N ALA A 118 10.52 14.54 6.02
CA ALA A 118 10.32 13.12 6.25
C ALA A 118 9.15 12.66 5.36
N VAL A 119 9.31 11.58 4.62
CA VAL A 119 8.28 11.08 3.69
C VAL A 119 8.06 9.59 3.91
N TRP A 120 6.81 9.23 4.16
CA TRP A 120 6.38 7.84 4.15
C TRP A 120 5.78 7.49 2.79
N ILE A 121 6.21 6.38 2.23
CA ILE A 121 5.71 5.87 0.95
C ILE A 121 5.73 4.34 0.96
N ASP A 122 4.69 3.71 0.45
CA ASP A 122 4.53 2.26 0.45
C ASP A 122 5.58 1.49 -0.38
N ILE A 123 6.23 2.13 -1.36
CA ILE A 123 7.28 1.50 -2.19
C ILE A 123 8.45 0.95 -1.37
N GLU A 124 8.84 1.65 -0.32
CA GLU A 124 10.00 1.26 0.51
C GLU A 124 9.66 0.08 1.42
N LYS A 125 8.36 -0.23 1.55
CA LYS A 125 7.82 -1.30 2.40
C LYS A 125 7.11 -2.41 1.62
N MET A 126 7.43 -2.57 0.33
CA MET A 126 6.83 -3.59 -0.57
C MET A 126 6.93 -5.05 -0.10
N GLN A 127 7.55 -5.31 1.04
CA GLN A 127 7.56 -6.60 1.72
C GLN A 127 6.64 -6.59 2.95
N GLY A 128 5.44 -5.98 2.86
CA GLY A 128 4.42 -6.18 3.85
C GLY A 128 4.02 -4.98 4.67
N SER A 129 3.46 -3.99 4.03
CA SER A 129 2.63 -3.03 4.76
C SER A 129 1.39 -3.76 5.27
N THR A 130 1.34 -4.01 6.57
CA THR A 130 0.13 -4.50 7.24
C THR A 130 -0.90 -3.37 7.35
N VAL A 131 -2.16 -3.70 7.58
CA VAL A 131 -3.20 -2.71 7.89
C VAL A 131 -2.77 -1.85 9.08
N GLU A 132 -2.10 -2.47 10.07
CA GLU A 132 -1.56 -1.76 11.23
C GLU A 132 -0.47 -0.75 10.84
N ALA A 133 0.48 -1.13 9.96
CA ALA A 133 1.53 -0.21 9.51
C ALA A 133 0.99 0.95 8.66
N MET A 134 -0.11 0.72 7.93
CA MET A 134 -0.84 1.78 7.21
C MET A 134 -1.57 2.70 8.18
N ALA A 135 -2.18 2.16 9.23
CA ALA A 135 -2.84 2.94 10.27
C ALA A 135 -1.81 3.82 11.01
N ASP A 136 -0.70 3.23 11.47
CA ASP A 136 0.40 3.97 12.12
C ASP A 136 0.94 5.09 11.20
N ALA A 137 1.06 4.82 9.88
CA ALA A 137 1.54 5.82 8.91
C ALA A 137 0.57 6.99 8.74
N VAL A 138 -0.74 6.77 8.83
CA VAL A 138 -1.74 7.84 8.80
C VAL A 138 -1.74 8.61 10.11
N GLU A 139 -1.67 7.93 11.25
CA GLU A 139 -1.69 8.54 12.59
C GLU A 139 -0.46 9.41 12.87
N ASP A 140 0.71 9.02 12.35
CA ASP A 140 1.96 9.77 12.49
C ASP A 140 2.18 10.79 11.35
N ALA A 141 1.22 10.95 10.42
CA ALA A 141 1.36 11.89 9.31
C ALA A 141 0.93 13.31 9.71
N ALA A 142 1.80 14.29 9.45
CA ALA A 142 1.39 15.70 9.47
C ALA A 142 0.41 16.02 8.32
N VAL A 143 0.57 15.34 7.19
CA VAL A 143 -0.27 15.52 6.02
C VAL A 143 -0.29 14.26 5.16
N VAL A 144 -1.46 13.91 4.63
CA VAL A 144 -1.63 12.82 3.67
C VAL A 144 -1.83 13.41 2.28
N CYS A 145 -0.85 13.22 1.40
CA CYS A 145 -0.96 13.54 -0.01
C CYS A 145 -1.55 12.35 -0.76
N TYR A 146 -2.73 12.47 -1.33
CA TYR A 146 -3.43 11.36 -2.00
C TYR A 146 -3.59 11.57 -3.49
N GLY A 147 -3.29 10.53 -4.27
CA GLY A 147 -3.22 10.58 -5.73
C GLY A 147 -4.58 10.43 -6.39
N ILE A 148 -5.17 11.52 -6.88
CA ILE A 148 -6.46 11.49 -7.57
C ILE A 148 -6.33 10.91 -8.96
N SER A 149 -6.97 9.75 -9.17
CA SER A 149 -7.12 9.07 -10.45
C SER A 149 -8.28 8.07 -10.43
N SER A 150 -8.69 7.57 -11.59
CA SER A 150 -9.67 6.49 -11.72
C SER A 150 -9.20 5.23 -10.99
N ALA A 151 -7.92 4.87 -11.15
CA ALA A 151 -7.32 3.71 -10.50
C ALA A 151 -7.27 3.84 -8.97
N TYR A 152 -7.02 5.03 -8.44
CA TYR A 152 -7.09 5.31 -7.00
C TYR A 152 -8.50 5.09 -6.46
N LYS A 153 -9.51 5.62 -7.17
CA LYS A 153 -10.92 5.50 -6.79
C LYS A 153 -11.38 4.04 -6.71
N GLU A 154 -10.90 3.19 -7.62
CA GLU A 154 -11.27 1.78 -7.70
C GLU A 154 -10.48 0.88 -6.73
N SER A 155 -9.39 1.39 -6.16
CA SER A 155 -8.55 0.65 -5.22
C SER A 155 -9.19 0.62 -3.83
N VAL A 156 -9.41 -0.59 -3.30
CA VAL A 156 -9.91 -0.80 -1.94
C VAL A 156 -8.92 -0.26 -0.91
N ASN A 157 -7.62 -0.51 -1.08
CA ASN A 157 -6.58 -0.06 -0.17
C ASN A 157 -6.48 1.47 -0.13
N CYS A 158 -6.41 2.12 -1.31
CA CYS A 158 -6.38 3.58 -1.39
C CYS A 158 -7.61 4.23 -0.75
N ARG A 159 -8.78 3.58 -0.93
CA ARG A 159 -10.01 4.03 -0.28
C ARG A 159 -9.95 3.91 1.24
N MET A 160 -9.43 2.79 1.77
CA MET A 160 -9.26 2.61 3.21
C MET A 160 -8.31 3.65 3.80
N GLU A 161 -7.17 3.89 3.17
CA GLU A 161 -6.19 4.91 3.57
C GLU A 161 -6.81 6.30 3.62
N ALA A 162 -7.47 6.72 2.53
CA ALA A 162 -8.11 8.02 2.46
C ALA A 162 -9.25 8.20 3.47
N GLN A 163 -10.08 7.16 3.67
CA GLN A 163 -11.16 7.20 4.65
C GLN A 163 -10.61 7.24 6.08
N TYR A 164 -9.54 6.51 6.35
CA TYR A 164 -8.91 6.51 7.66
C TYR A 164 -8.26 7.87 7.96
N ALA A 165 -7.52 8.44 7.02
CA ALA A 165 -6.96 9.79 7.16
C ALA A 165 -8.04 10.84 7.42
N PHE A 166 -9.17 10.74 6.72
CA PHE A 166 -10.32 11.63 6.95
C PHE A 166 -10.92 11.46 8.34
N GLN A 167 -11.05 10.21 8.84
CA GLN A 167 -11.56 9.93 10.18
C GLN A 167 -10.62 10.44 11.28
N GLN A 168 -9.32 10.37 11.06
CA GLN A 168 -8.30 10.90 11.98
C GLN A 168 -8.17 12.42 11.92
N GLN A 169 -8.90 13.06 11.01
CA GLN A 169 -8.84 14.51 10.78
C GLN A 169 -7.43 15.00 10.39
N THR A 170 -6.62 14.11 9.80
CA THR A 170 -5.32 14.46 9.25
C THR A 170 -5.50 15.41 8.07
N ASP A 171 -4.63 16.40 7.94
CA ASP A 171 -4.63 17.30 6.78
C ASP A 171 -4.42 16.52 5.48
N MET A 172 -5.24 16.78 4.47
CA MET A 172 -5.25 16.04 3.23
C MET A 172 -5.00 16.93 2.02
N VAL A 173 -4.01 16.58 1.19
CA VAL A 173 -3.65 17.31 -0.03
C VAL A 173 -3.88 16.44 -1.28
N PRO A 174 -4.78 16.82 -2.18
CA PRO A 174 -5.02 16.08 -3.41
C PRO A 174 -3.89 16.30 -4.44
N LEU A 175 -3.39 15.22 -5.01
CA LEU A 175 -2.44 15.23 -6.13
C LEU A 175 -3.15 14.74 -7.40
N MET A 176 -3.35 15.63 -8.37
CA MET A 176 -3.98 15.27 -9.65
C MET A 176 -3.00 14.45 -10.49
N LEU A 177 -3.17 13.14 -10.53
CA LEU A 177 -2.26 12.22 -11.23
C LEU A 177 -2.76 11.75 -12.59
N GLU A 178 -4.03 12.00 -12.90
CA GLU A 178 -4.66 11.65 -14.18
C GLU A 178 -5.24 12.88 -14.85
N GLU A 179 -4.74 13.22 -16.05
CA GLU A 179 -5.17 14.40 -16.79
C GLU A 179 -6.65 14.28 -17.18
N GLY A 180 -7.41 15.35 -16.96
CA GLY A 180 -8.82 15.40 -17.28
C GLY A 180 -9.74 14.58 -16.36
N TYR A 181 -9.21 13.79 -15.43
CA TYR A 181 -10.02 13.04 -14.49
C TYR A 181 -10.73 13.99 -13.50
N ARG A 182 -12.04 13.80 -13.35
CA ARG A 182 -12.83 14.49 -12.34
C ARG A 182 -13.26 13.51 -11.26
N ALA A 183 -12.77 13.73 -10.06
CA ALA A 183 -13.16 12.94 -8.92
C ALA A 183 -14.68 13.02 -8.69
N ASN A 184 -15.31 11.89 -8.37
CA ASN A 184 -16.72 11.79 -8.06
C ASN A 184 -16.97 10.71 -7.00
N GLY A 185 -18.18 10.65 -6.46
CA GLY A 185 -18.52 9.73 -5.36
C GLY A 185 -17.64 10.03 -4.14
N TRP A 186 -17.16 8.99 -3.46
CA TRP A 186 -16.39 9.12 -2.23
C TRP A 186 -15.08 9.91 -2.38
N LEU A 187 -14.47 9.90 -3.57
CA LEU A 187 -13.23 10.62 -3.84
C LEU A 187 -13.47 12.10 -4.20
N GLY A 188 -14.69 12.47 -4.55
CA GLY A 188 -15.07 13.83 -4.92
C GLY A 188 -15.70 14.63 -3.78
N MET A 189 -15.73 14.09 -2.57
CA MET A 189 -16.18 14.78 -1.37
C MET A 189 -15.01 15.55 -0.77
#